data_2f43e5345ee1331712d0a6e61d36ad51
#
_entry.id   2f43e5345ee1331712d0a6e61d36ad51
#
_cell.length_a   1.000
_cell.length_b   1.000
_cell.length_c   1.000
_cell.angle_alpha   90.00
_cell.angle_beta   90.00
_cell.angle_gamma   90.00
#
_symmetry.space_group_name_H-M   'P 1'
#
loop_
_entity.id
_entity.type
_entity.pdbx_description
1 polymer ?
#
loop_
_entity_poly.entity_id
_entity_poly.type
_entity_poly.pdbx_seq_one_letter_code
_entity_poly.pdbx_strand_id
1 'polypeptide(L)'
;MKYIILILILFGFNIHSKDDDHKHEHEHEHTHDENKNNNKVLKPHLHGTSLVNIVQEKDILVFSFKMPGFDVVGFEYEAKKKEDVKKVKNALRILSKHQNMIVPSIAAACKLENSKVELLNDKSHSEFISEYRFKCENISKIENIRFNFFRSFKKSENLEINIVTENKKGSISTDQSKIDVIVKNFF
;
A
#
# COMPACT_ATOMS: atom_id res chain seq x y z
N MET A 1 37.30 -27.32 -46.20
CA MET A 1 37.66 -25.89 -46.20
C MET A 1 36.72 -25.18 -47.13
N LYS A 2 35.78 -24.42 -46.62
CA LYS A 2 34.92 -23.50 -47.39
C LYS A 2 34.80 -22.21 -46.58
N TYR A 3 35.44 -21.17 -47.10
CA TYR A 3 35.41 -19.81 -46.52
C TYR A 3 34.07 -19.15 -46.88
N ILE A 4 33.32 -18.68 -45.89
CA ILE A 4 32.14 -17.82 -46.07
C ILE A 4 32.60 -16.37 -45.86
N ILE A 5 32.56 -15.60 -46.93
CA ILE A 5 32.85 -14.15 -46.94
C ILE A 5 31.62 -13.42 -46.43
N LEU A 6 31.80 -12.67 -45.35
CA LEU A 6 30.78 -11.80 -44.78
C LEU A 6 30.89 -10.41 -45.44
N ILE A 7 29.86 -10.03 -46.24
CA ILE A 7 29.78 -8.72 -46.86
C ILE A 7 29.01 -7.81 -45.90
N LEU A 8 29.70 -6.80 -45.36
CA LEU A 8 29.14 -5.70 -44.62
C LEU A 8 28.60 -4.64 -45.58
N ILE A 9 27.29 -4.46 -45.63
CA ILE A 9 26.66 -3.34 -46.38
C ILE A 9 26.38 -2.21 -45.37
N LEU A 10 27.14 -1.12 -45.50
CA LEU A 10 26.91 0.13 -44.77
C LEU A 10 25.88 0.97 -45.57
N PHE A 11 24.68 1.06 -45.03
CA PHE A 11 23.71 2.07 -45.48
C PHE A 11 23.86 3.33 -44.62
N GLY A 12 24.44 4.36 -45.23
CA GLY A 12 24.43 5.71 -44.67
C GLY A 12 23.09 6.39 -44.93
N PHE A 13 22.38 6.73 -43.88
CA PHE A 13 21.24 7.66 -43.98
C PHE A 13 21.67 9.04 -43.51
N ASN A 14 21.74 9.99 -44.40
CA ASN A 14 21.80 11.41 -44.08
C ASN A 14 20.38 11.90 -43.81
N ILE A 15 20.14 12.30 -42.56
CA ILE A 15 18.91 13.01 -42.20
C ILE A 15 19.30 14.46 -41.91
N HIS A 16 18.80 15.36 -42.76
CA HIS A 16 18.85 16.80 -42.56
C HIS A 16 17.81 17.16 -41.50
N SER A 17 18.24 17.64 -40.35
CA SER A 17 17.37 18.23 -39.36
C SER A 17 17.38 19.75 -39.49
N LYS A 18 16.21 20.34 -39.64
CA LYS A 18 15.99 21.78 -39.52
C LYS A 18 15.97 22.18 -38.05
N ASP A 19 16.73 23.22 -37.74
CA ASP A 19 16.72 23.92 -36.47
C ASP A 19 15.39 24.67 -36.30
N ASP A 20 14.75 24.48 -35.14
CA ASP A 20 13.87 25.45 -34.51
C ASP A 20 14.25 25.60 -33.06
N ASP A 21 14.82 26.77 -32.78
CA ASP A 21 15.26 27.25 -31.46
C ASP A 21 14.05 27.46 -30.53
N HIS A 22 13.93 26.67 -29.46
CA HIS A 22 13.26 27.09 -28.24
C HIS A 22 14.12 26.71 -27.02
N LYS A 23 14.93 27.71 -26.60
CA LYS A 23 15.58 27.72 -25.29
C LYS A 23 14.52 27.76 -24.19
N HIS A 24 14.42 26.70 -23.39
CA HIS A 24 13.99 26.76 -22.00
C HIS A 24 15.05 26.07 -21.16
N GLU A 25 15.96 26.88 -20.64
CA GLU A 25 16.88 26.50 -19.59
C GLU A 25 16.06 26.38 -18.28
N HIS A 26 15.85 25.15 -17.82
CA HIS A 26 15.54 24.87 -16.43
C HIS A 26 16.71 24.08 -15.86
N GLU A 27 17.67 24.81 -15.33
CA GLU A 27 18.69 24.25 -14.44
C GLU A 27 17.99 23.76 -13.16
N HIS A 28 17.81 22.47 -13.01
CA HIS A 28 17.52 21.86 -11.72
C HIS A 28 18.85 21.40 -11.11
N GLU A 29 19.45 22.31 -10.36
CA GLU A 29 20.58 22.03 -9.48
C GLU A 29 20.10 21.11 -8.36
N HIS A 30 20.36 19.80 -8.47
CA HIS A 30 20.14 18.84 -7.40
C HIS A 30 21.31 18.91 -6.43
N THR A 31 21.25 19.82 -5.47
CA THR A 31 22.11 19.77 -4.29
C THR A 31 21.61 18.64 -3.40
N HIS A 32 22.38 17.56 -3.32
CA HIS A 32 22.20 16.52 -2.32
C HIS A 32 22.71 17.02 -0.98
N ASP A 33 21.86 17.72 -0.22
CA ASP A 33 22.09 17.93 1.19
C ASP A 33 21.64 16.68 1.96
N GLU A 34 22.61 15.85 2.35
CA GLU A 34 22.43 14.78 3.31
C GLU A 34 22.20 15.35 4.71
N ASN A 35 21.00 15.88 4.95
CA ASN A 35 20.58 16.24 6.29
C ASN A 35 19.61 15.17 6.80
N LYS A 36 20.14 14.27 7.64
CA LYS A 36 19.39 13.20 8.33
C LYS A 36 18.43 13.79 9.37
N ASN A 37 17.39 14.47 8.91
CA ASN A 37 16.19 14.72 9.70
C ASN A 37 15.11 13.78 9.18
N ASN A 38 14.81 12.72 9.95
CA ASN A 38 13.76 11.72 9.68
C ASN A 38 12.34 12.31 9.80
N ASN A 39 12.09 13.47 9.22
CA ASN A 39 10.74 13.95 8.98
C ASN A 39 10.22 13.30 7.71
N LYS A 40 9.64 12.10 7.86
CA LYS A 40 8.97 11.39 6.77
C LYS A 40 7.74 12.21 6.39
N VAL A 41 7.85 13.03 5.34
CA VAL A 41 6.72 13.78 4.78
C VAL A 41 5.71 12.76 4.26
N LEU A 42 4.49 12.80 4.78
CA LEU A 42 3.40 11.94 4.33
C LEU A 42 2.94 12.42 2.94
N LYS A 43 2.66 11.46 2.05
CA LYS A 43 2.11 11.79 0.73
C LYS A 43 0.64 12.21 0.87
N PRO A 44 0.15 13.13 0.02
CA PRO A 44 -1.27 13.42 -0.05
C PRO A 44 -2.09 12.15 -0.26
N HIS A 45 -3.20 12.02 0.43
CA HIS A 45 -4.14 10.90 0.33
C HIS A 45 -5.58 11.40 0.22
N LEU A 46 -6.46 10.55 -0.26
CA LEU A 46 -7.89 10.86 -0.40
C LEU A 46 -8.62 10.44 0.87
N HIS A 47 -9.30 11.38 1.55
CA HIS A 47 -10.16 11.06 2.68
C HIS A 47 -11.29 10.11 2.26
N GLY A 48 -11.67 9.21 3.13
CA GLY A 48 -12.65 8.17 2.85
C GLY A 48 -12.07 6.95 2.12
N THR A 49 -10.78 6.99 1.72
CA THR A 49 -10.13 5.88 1.01
C THR A 49 -8.91 5.40 1.78
N SER A 50 -8.97 4.18 2.26
CA SER A 50 -7.85 3.48 2.89
C SER A 50 -7.23 2.47 1.93
N LEU A 51 -5.99 2.08 2.17
CA LEU A 51 -5.22 1.14 1.35
C LEU A 51 -4.83 -0.08 2.17
N VAL A 52 -4.90 -1.27 1.60
CA VAL A 52 -4.25 -2.47 2.12
C VAL A 52 -3.42 -3.15 1.05
N ASN A 53 -2.16 -3.42 1.36
CA ASN A 53 -1.32 -4.30 0.57
C ASN A 53 -1.33 -5.70 1.21
N ILE A 54 -1.61 -6.71 0.40
CA ILE A 54 -1.61 -8.12 0.77
C ILE A 54 -0.48 -8.79 0.02
N VAL A 55 0.47 -9.35 0.77
CA VAL A 55 1.61 -10.06 0.20
C VAL A 55 1.58 -11.51 0.70
N GLN A 56 1.67 -12.46 -0.24
CA GLN A 56 1.82 -13.88 0.08
C GLN A 56 3.17 -14.38 -0.40
N GLU A 57 3.89 -15.03 0.49
CA GLU A 57 5.13 -15.76 0.21
C GLU A 57 5.10 -17.10 0.95
N LYS A 58 5.08 -18.18 0.19
CA LYS A 58 4.92 -19.54 0.71
C LYS A 58 3.64 -19.66 1.57
N ASP A 59 3.79 -20.03 2.84
CA ASP A 59 2.71 -20.16 3.82
C ASP A 59 2.44 -18.88 4.63
N ILE A 60 3.14 -17.79 4.30
CA ILE A 60 3.04 -16.50 4.99
C ILE A 60 2.12 -15.56 4.21
N LEU A 61 1.23 -14.90 4.95
CA LEU A 61 0.33 -13.88 4.45
C LEU A 61 0.49 -12.60 5.29
N VAL A 62 0.86 -11.50 4.65
CA VAL A 62 1.05 -10.20 5.29
C VAL A 62 0.02 -9.21 4.79
N PHE A 63 -0.63 -8.53 5.71
CA PHE A 63 -1.54 -7.41 5.44
C PHE A 63 -0.93 -6.12 5.97
N SER A 64 -0.72 -5.13 5.13
CA SER A 64 -0.20 -3.82 5.51
C SER A 64 -1.22 -2.73 5.15
N PHE A 65 -1.91 -2.21 6.17
CA PHE A 65 -2.89 -1.13 6.02
C PHE A 65 -2.22 0.24 6.13
N LYS A 66 -2.71 1.18 5.31
CA LYS A 66 -2.47 2.62 5.42
C LYS A 66 -3.81 3.34 5.42
N MET A 67 -4.08 4.05 6.49
CA MET A 67 -5.37 4.66 6.73
C MET A 67 -5.19 6.14 7.10
N PRO A 68 -5.81 7.09 6.37
CA PRO A 68 -5.80 8.49 6.75
C PRO A 68 -6.29 8.70 8.17
N GLY A 69 -5.70 9.64 8.90
CA GLY A 69 -6.14 9.98 10.25
C GLY A 69 -7.61 10.38 10.29
N PHE A 70 -8.08 11.10 9.27
CA PHE A 70 -9.50 11.46 9.13
C PHE A 70 -10.43 10.23 9.13
N ASP A 71 -10.06 9.16 8.42
CA ASP A 71 -10.86 7.94 8.32
C ASP A 71 -10.97 7.20 9.66
N VAL A 72 -9.90 7.24 10.46
CA VAL A 72 -9.76 6.47 11.70
C VAL A 72 -10.28 7.23 12.92
N VAL A 73 -9.90 8.50 13.09
CA VAL A 73 -10.22 9.32 14.28
C VAL A 73 -11.03 10.58 13.96
N GLY A 74 -11.20 10.93 12.68
CA GLY A 74 -11.98 12.06 12.21
C GLY A 74 -11.21 13.38 12.13
N PHE A 75 -9.88 13.35 12.25
CA PHE A 75 -8.99 14.49 12.09
C PHE A 75 -7.58 14.02 11.69
N GLU A 76 -6.73 14.97 11.26
CA GLU A 76 -5.36 14.68 10.81
C GLU A 76 -4.28 15.48 11.56
N TYR A 77 -4.69 16.46 12.36
CA TYR A 77 -3.77 17.23 13.17
C TYR A 77 -3.23 16.42 14.37
N GLU A 78 -2.12 16.85 14.92
CA GLU A 78 -1.55 16.26 16.14
C GLU A 78 -2.52 16.38 17.32
N ALA A 79 -2.90 15.26 17.92
CA ALA A 79 -3.84 15.19 19.03
C ALA A 79 -3.22 15.75 20.32
N LYS A 80 -3.63 16.97 20.74
CA LYS A 80 -3.19 17.63 21.96
C LYS A 80 -4.28 17.72 23.03
N LYS A 81 -5.55 17.82 22.62
CA LYS A 81 -6.69 17.84 23.53
C LYS A 81 -6.92 16.43 24.11
N LYS A 82 -7.34 16.38 25.37
CA LYS A 82 -7.56 15.11 26.09
C LYS A 82 -8.51 14.16 25.36
N GLU A 83 -9.59 14.71 24.77
CA GLU A 83 -10.59 13.96 23.99
C GLU A 83 -9.97 13.34 22.74
N ASP A 84 -9.14 14.09 21.99
CA ASP A 84 -8.53 13.63 20.76
C ASP A 84 -7.43 12.58 21.06
N VAL A 85 -6.64 12.80 22.10
CA VAL A 85 -5.67 11.79 22.59
C VAL A 85 -6.41 10.48 22.96
N LYS A 86 -7.60 10.57 23.58
CA LYS A 86 -8.41 9.38 23.92
C LYS A 86 -8.90 8.66 22.66
N LYS A 87 -9.32 9.41 21.60
CA LYS A 87 -9.70 8.80 20.30
C LYS A 87 -8.54 8.06 19.67
N VAL A 88 -7.35 8.68 19.59
CA VAL A 88 -6.13 8.04 19.05
C VAL A 88 -5.78 6.76 19.82
N LYS A 89 -5.75 6.81 21.16
CA LYS A 89 -5.47 5.63 21.99
C LYS A 89 -6.49 4.51 21.76
N ASN A 90 -7.78 4.85 21.61
CA ASN A 90 -8.81 3.86 21.33
C ASN A 90 -8.64 3.25 19.92
N ALA A 91 -8.32 4.06 18.91
CA ALA A 91 -8.05 3.60 17.56
C ALA A 91 -6.86 2.62 17.53
N LEU A 92 -5.73 2.97 18.15
CA LEU A 92 -4.57 2.07 18.25
C LEU A 92 -4.92 0.75 18.93
N ARG A 93 -5.76 0.77 19.99
CA ARG A 93 -6.25 -0.44 20.65
C ARG A 93 -7.17 -1.29 19.75
N ILE A 94 -7.99 -0.68 18.89
CA ILE A 94 -8.80 -1.40 17.91
C ILE A 94 -7.89 -2.05 16.86
N LEU A 95 -6.96 -1.28 16.32
CA LEU A 95 -6.00 -1.71 15.30
C LEU A 95 -5.07 -2.82 15.81
N SER A 96 -4.74 -2.86 17.09
CA SER A 96 -3.88 -3.93 17.64
C SER A 96 -4.52 -5.32 17.63
N LYS A 97 -5.82 -5.42 17.37
CA LYS A 97 -6.58 -6.67 17.27
C LYS A 97 -6.93 -6.97 15.82
N HIS A 98 -6.19 -7.87 15.18
CA HIS A 98 -6.40 -8.19 13.76
C HIS A 98 -7.85 -8.55 13.41
N GLN A 99 -8.58 -9.19 14.34
CA GLN A 99 -9.98 -9.59 14.15
C GLN A 99 -10.91 -8.38 13.90
N ASN A 100 -10.54 -7.19 14.40
CA ASN A 100 -11.27 -5.95 14.11
C ASN A 100 -10.98 -5.41 12.71
N MET A 101 -9.95 -5.93 12.05
CA MET A 101 -9.47 -5.44 10.76
C MET A 101 -9.76 -6.42 9.64
N ILE A 102 -9.28 -7.66 9.78
CA ILE A 102 -9.36 -8.68 8.74
C ILE A 102 -9.57 -10.07 9.32
N VAL A 103 -10.24 -10.91 8.55
CA VAL A 103 -10.37 -12.35 8.82
C VAL A 103 -10.20 -13.08 7.49
N PRO A 104 -9.06 -13.78 7.29
CA PRO A 104 -8.88 -14.69 6.14
C PRO A 104 -9.84 -15.87 6.20
N SER A 105 -10.04 -16.57 5.07
CA SER A 105 -10.83 -17.82 5.00
C SER A 105 -10.44 -18.78 6.11
N ILE A 106 -11.41 -19.27 6.87
CA ILE A 106 -11.18 -20.21 7.99
C ILE A 106 -10.48 -21.49 7.51
N ALA A 107 -10.84 -21.97 6.30
CA ALA A 107 -10.26 -23.17 5.70
C ALA A 107 -8.74 -23.07 5.45
N ALA A 108 -8.20 -21.85 5.38
CA ALA A 108 -6.75 -21.62 5.26
C ALA A 108 -5.98 -21.87 6.57
N ALA A 109 -6.69 -21.98 7.71
CA ALA A 109 -6.11 -22.20 9.04
C ALA A 109 -4.95 -21.24 9.36
N CYS A 110 -5.16 -19.93 9.13
CA CYS A 110 -4.15 -18.91 9.34
C CYS A 110 -4.07 -18.53 10.84
N LYS A 111 -2.85 -18.51 11.38
CA LYS A 111 -2.54 -18.09 12.75
C LYS A 111 -1.71 -16.81 12.72
N LEU A 112 -2.09 -15.81 13.51
CA LEU A 112 -1.31 -14.58 13.66
C LEU A 112 0.04 -14.90 14.31
N GLU A 113 1.14 -14.51 13.64
CA GLU A 113 2.49 -14.61 14.19
C GLU A 113 2.94 -13.28 14.81
N ASN A 114 2.63 -12.17 14.14
CA ASN A 114 3.05 -10.85 14.58
C ASN A 114 2.05 -9.78 14.12
N SER A 115 2.00 -8.67 14.89
CA SER A 115 1.30 -7.45 14.48
C SER A 115 2.06 -6.22 14.92
N LYS A 116 2.02 -5.17 14.09
CA LYS A 116 2.59 -3.87 14.38
C LYS A 116 1.55 -2.80 14.09
N VAL A 117 1.44 -1.81 14.96
CA VAL A 117 0.55 -0.66 14.77
C VAL A 117 1.31 0.60 15.12
N GLU A 118 1.25 1.60 14.27
CA GLU A 118 1.87 2.89 14.48
C GLU A 118 1.00 4.03 13.94
N LEU A 119 1.17 5.22 14.51
CA LEU A 119 0.63 6.46 14.02
C LEU A 119 1.79 7.33 13.53
N LEU A 120 1.78 7.67 12.26
CA LEU A 120 2.69 8.64 11.68
C LEU A 120 1.99 9.99 11.64
N ASN A 121 2.69 11.03 12.08
CA ASN A 121 2.22 12.42 11.98
C ASN A 121 3.31 13.25 11.31
N ASP A 122 2.90 14.13 10.42
CA ASP A 122 3.66 15.32 10.03
C ASP A 122 2.89 16.59 10.46
N LYS A 123 3.29 17.76 9.98
CA LYS A 123 2.67 19.04 10.40
C LYS A 123 1.18 19.15 10.02
N SER A 124 0.74 18.46 8.99
CA SER A 124 -0.58 18.62 8.34
C SER A 124 -1.37 17.33 8.19
N HIS A 125 -0.70 16.17 8.24
CA HIS A 125 -1.31 14.88 7.96
C HIS A 125 -0.97 13.87 9.05
N SER A 126 -1.90 12.94 9.26
CA SER A 126 -1.67 11.75 10.08
C SER A 126 -2.10 10.49 9.32
N GLU A 127 -1.34 9.43 9.49
CA GLU A 127 -1.59 8.13 8.86
C GLU A 127 -1.45 7.03 9.90
N PHE A 128 -2.49 6.22 10.07
CA PHE A 128 -2.43 5.00 10.86
C PHE A 128 -1.94 3.85 9.98
N ILE A 129 -0.91 3.17 10.46
CA ILE A 129 -0.35 2.00 9.79
C ILE A 129 -0.57 0.80 10.68
N SER A 130 -1.06 -0.30 10.12
CA SER A 130 -1.10 -1.58 10.83
C SER A 130 -0.65 -2.70 9.92
N GLU A 131 0.16 -3.59 10.46
CA GLU A 131 0.65 -4.77 9.77
C GLU A 131 0.28 -6.01 10.58
N TYR A 132 -0.17 -7.05 9.87
CA TYR A 132 -0.52 -8.34 10.43
C TYR A 132 0.13 -9.42 9.60
N ARG A 133 0.99 -10.22 10.24
CA ARG A 133 1.67 -11.36 9.63
C ARG A 133 1.03 -12.65 10.12
N PHE A 134 0.55 -13.44 9.20
CA PHE A 134 -0.04 -14.74 9.46
C PHE A 134 0.80 -15.85 8.85
N LYS A 135 0.81 -16.99 9.52
CA LYS A 135 1.20 -18.28 8.96
C LYS A 135 -0.05 -19.11 8.73
N CYS A 136 -0.25 -19.59 7.49
CA CYS A 136 -1.43 -20.34 7.07
C CYS A 136 -1.03 -21.80 6.76
N GLU A 137 -1.79 -22.77 7.27
CA GLU A 137 -1.52 -24.19 7.01
C GLU A 137 -1.92 -24.58 5.57
N ASN A 138 -2.93 -23.89 5.01
CA ASN A 138 -3.50 -24.19 3.68
C ASN A 138 -3.71 -22.90 2.89
N ILE A 139 -2.63 -22.29 2.40
CA ILE A 139 -2.67 -20.98 1.71
C ILE A 139 -3.60 -21.00 0.48
N SER A 140 -3.64 -22.09 -0.28
CA SER A 140 -4.52 -22.29 -1.44
C SER A 140 -6.03 -22.35 -1.10
N LYS A 141 -6.38 -22.40 0.18
CA LYS A 141 -7.77 -22.34 0.67
C LYS A 141 -8.24 -20.93 1.01
N ILE A 142 -7.46 -19.91 0.66
CA ILE A 142 -7.88 -18.51 0.78
C ILE A 142 -8.81 -18.18 -0.38
N GLU A 143 -10.11 -18.30 -0.16
CA GLU A 143 -11.14 -17.98 -1.15
C GLU A 143 -11.65 -16.56 -0.99
N ASN A 144 -11.78 -16.10 0.26
CA ASN A 144 -12.24 -14.76 0.61
C ASN A 144 -11.48 -14.18 1.80
N ILE A 145 -11.55 -12.86 1.94
CA ILE A 145 -11.06 -12.12 3.08
C ILE A 145 -12.18 -11.20 3.54
N ARG A 146 -12.51 -11.26 4.84
CA ARG A 146 -13.48 -10.33 5.45
C ARG A 146 -12.75 -9.13 6.01
N PHE A 147 -13.14 -7.93 5.59
CA PHE A 147 -12.62 -6.65 6.06
C PHE A 147 -13.52 -6.06 7.15
N ASN A 148 -13.32 -6.48 8.39
CA ASN A 148 -14.07 -5.98 9.55
C ASN A 148 -13.74 -4.51 9.88
N PHE A 149 -12.67 -3.96 9.33
CA PHE A 149 -12.21 -2.61 9.59
C PHE A 149 -13.29 -1.54 9.32
N PHE A 150 -14.15 -1.72 8.32
CA PHE A 150 -15.29 -0.85 8.04
C PHE A 150 -16.30 -0.79 9.20
N ARG A 151 -16.37 -1.83 10.03
CA ARG A 151 -17.23 -1.83 11.23
C ARG A 151 -16.67 -0.93 12.32
N SER A 152 -15.36 -0.79 12.39
CA SER A 152 -14.66 0.00 13.38
C SER A 152 -14.48 1.45 12.96
N PHE A 153 -14.28 1.71 11.65
CA PHE A 153 -13.91 3.00 11.09
C PHE A 153 -14.91 3.44 10.01
N LYS A 154 -16.02 4.03 10.48
CA LYS A 154 -17.17 4.40 9.64
C LYS A 154 -16.91 5.53 8.65
N LYS A 155 -15.85 6.30 8.82
CA LYS A 155 -15.44 7.37 7.91
C LYS A 155 -14.63 6.87 6.71
N SER A 156 -14.10 5.65 6.77
CA SER A 156 -13.50 5.01 5.61
C SER A 156 -14.59 4.42 4.74
N GLU A 157 -14.81 4.99 3.58
CA GLU A 157 -15.88 4.61 2.64
C GLU A 157 -15.41 3.52 1.69
N ASN A 158 -14.14 3.62 1.24
CA ASN A 158 -13.53 2.74 0.26
C ASN A 158 -12.24 2.09 0.79
N LEU A 159 -11.94 0.91 0.30
CA LEU A 159 -10.68 0.21 0.54
C LEU A 159 -10.09 -0.24 -0.79
N GLU A 160 -8.91 0.29 -1.10
CA GLU A 160 -8.09 -0.22 -2.18
C GLU A 160 -7.26 -1.40 -1.67
N ILE A 161 -7.32 -2.52 -2.37
CA ILE A 161 -6.68 -3.78 -2.00
C ILE A 161 -5.71 -4.16 -3.09
N ASN A 162 -4.41 -4.05 -2.82
CA ASN A 162 -3.38 -4.57 -3.71
C ASN A 162 -2.94 -5.95 -3.24
N ILE A 163 -2.94 -6.92 -4.14
CA ILE A 163 -2.58 -8.30 -3.83
C ILE A 163 -1.36 -8.70 -4.67
N VAL A 164 -0.36 -9.21 -4.00
CA VAL A 164 0.85 -9.79 -4.62
C VAL A 164 1.06 -11.16 -4.02
N THR A 165 1.03 -12.17 -4.86
CA THR A 165 1.35 -13.56 -4.51
C THR A 165 2.53 -14.03 -5.34
N GLU A 166 3.04 -15.23 -5.09
CA GLU A 166 4.12 -15.82 -5.91
C GLU A 166 3.76 -15.91 -7.39
N ASN A 167 2.48 -16.07 -7.71
CA ASN A 167 2.02 -16.36 -9.08
C ASN A 167 1.27 -15.20 -9.73
N LYS A 168 0.69 -14.30 -8.94
CA LYS A 168 -0.23 -13.27 -9.44
C LYS A 168 -0.11 -11.96 -8.68
N LYS A 169 -0.43 -10.88 -9.38
CA LYS A 169 -0.62 -9.55 -8.80
C LYS A 169 -1.89 -8.91 -9.37
N GLY A 170 -2.51 -8.06 -8.58
CA GLY A 170 -3.67 -7.27 -9.02
C GLY A 170 -4.21 -6.40 -7.92
N SER A 171 -5.26 -5.65 -8.26
CA SER A 171 -5.94 -4.74 -7.33
C SER A 171 -7.44 -4.97 -7.39
N ILE A 172 -8.09 -4.77 -6.25
CA ILE A 172 -9.54 -4.82 -6.07
C ILE A 172 -9.92 -3.59 -5.27
N SER A 173 -11.05 -2.96 -5.59
CA SER A 173 -11.67 -1.95 -4.74
C SER A 173 -12.92 -2.52 -4.10
N THR A 174 -13.16 -2.17 -2.83
CA THR A 174 -14.38 -2.55 -2.09
C THR A 174 -14.82 -1.42 -1.17
N ASP A 175 -16.03 -1.52 -0.64
CA ASP A 175 -16.65 -0.50 0.21
C ASP A 175 -17.35 -1.14 1.42
N GLN A 176 -18.02 -0.29 2.23
CA GLN A 176 -18.72 -0.71 3.43
C GLN A 176 -19.87 -1.70 3.17
N SER A 177 -20.44 -1.73 1.96
CA SER A 177 -21.54 -2.64 1.60
C SER A 177 -21.03 -4.06 1.29
N LYS A 178 -19.77 -4.21 0.91
CA LYS A 178 -19.17 -5.47 0.48
C LYS A 178 -17.88 -5.77 1.26
N ILE A 179 -18.02 -6.12 2.52
CA ILE A 179 -16.89 -6.41 3.42
C ILE A 179 -16.25 -7.80 3.21
N ASP A 180 -16.94 -8.74 2.57
CA ASP A 180 -16.41 -10.05 2.19
C ASP A 180 -15.93 -10.00 0.74
N VAL A 181 -14.62 -9.99 0.54
CA VAL A 181 -13.97 -9.86 -0.77
C VAL A 181 -13.48 -11.22 -1.25
N ILE A 182 -13.93 -11.62 -2.46
CA ILE A 182 -13.49 -12.87 -3.10
C ILE A 182 -12.10 -12.66 -3.69
N VAL A 183 -11.13 -13.46 -3.26
CA VAL A 183 -9.72 -13.39 -3.67
C VAL A 183 -9.16 -14.70 -4.20
N LYS A 184 -9.97 -15.75 -4.33
CA LYS A 184 -9.57 -17.10 -4.74
C LYS A 184 -8.73 -17.18 -6.03
N ASN A 185 -8.87 -16.18 -6.90
CA ASN A 185 -8.14 -16.18 -8.18
C ASN A 185 -6.66 -15.76 -8.02
N PHE A 186 -6.24 -15.33 -6.82
CA PHE A 186 -4.86 -14.90 -6.52
C PHE A 186 -4.05 -16.01 -5.84
N PHE A 187 -4.69 -16.91 -5.10
CA PHE A 187 -4.07 -17.97 -4.31
C PHE A 187 -4.15 -19.36 -4.93
#